data_e6ccc15eeabcaeeec8ed2d3c2735f4b8
#
_entry.id   e6ccc15eeabcaeeec8ed2d3c2735f4b8
#
_cell.length_a   1.000
_cell.length_b   1.000
_cell.length_c   1.000
_cell.angle_alpha   90.00
_cell.angle_beta   90.00
_cell.angle_gamma   90.00
#
_symmetry.space_group_name_H-M   'P 1'
#
loop_
_entity.id
_entity.type
_entity.pdbx_description
1 polymer ?
#
loop_
_entity_poly.entity_id
_entity_poly.type
_entity_poly.pdbx_seq_one_letter_code
_entity_poly.pdbx_strand_id
1 'polypeptide(L)'
;GIISNQMITPTKVGWVGTEALNGCIQNLLHPSSKDYTEVERHKWVDQDYIRMYEGDKVIYTTNNYPLEVFNGETGVIKSLNADASITVDLGDRELDIPVSLEMEGRGGHYYINPQKDLDLAYVITTHKSQGSEYDRVCYIMNSSRSWLLNRKNLYTAVTRAKDHVHIITDQKSLSRSLYKQGDK
;
A
#
# COMPACT_ATOMS: atom_id res chain seq x y z
N GLY A 1 9.96 -11.35 -7.83
CA GLY A 1 10.17 -9.90 -7.91
C GLY A 1 9.60 -9.17 -6.71
N ILE A 2 9.76 -7.85 -6.62
CA ILE A 2 9.25 -7.04 -5.50
C ILE A 2 7.70 -7.01 -5.47
N ILE A 3 7.06 -7.08 -6.63
CA ILE A 3 5.60 -7.10 -6.76
C ILE A 3 5.01 -8.41 -6.25
N SER A 4 5.69 -9.54 -6.49
CA SER A 4 5.21 -10.87 -6.12
C SER A 4 5.38 -11.22 -4.64
N ASN A 5 6.12 -10.41 -3.86
CA ASN A 5 6.31 -10.58 -2.43
C ASN A 5 5.57 -9.47 -1.67
N GLN A 6 4.80 -9.81 -0.64
CA GLN A 6 3.99 -8.82 0.09
C GLN A 6 4.08 -8.98 1.60
N MET A 7 4.36 -7.88 2.28
CA MET A 7 4.17 -7.78 3.72
C MET A 7 2.74 -7.31 4.03
N ILE A 8 2.11 -7.96 4.99
CA ILE A 8 0.72 -7.70 5.39
C ILE A 8 0.66 -7.51 6.90
N THR A 9 -0.14 -6.56 7.34
CA THR A 9 -0.41 -6.32 8.77
C THR A 9 -1.91 -6.08 8.99
N PRO A 10 -2.47 -6.35 10.18
CA PRO A 10 -3.89 -6.12 10.43
C PRO A 10 -4.28 -4.64 10.56
N THR A 11 -3.32 -3.71 10.72
CA THR A 11 -3.60 -2.31 11.10
C THR A 11 -2.84 -1.29 10.27
N LYS A 12 -3.40 -0.08 10.15
CA LYS A 12 -2.70 1.09 9.57
C LYS A 12 -1.79 1.79 10.57
N VAL A 13 -2.21 1.87 11.83
CA VAL A 13 -1.57 2.69 12.86
C VAL A 13 -0.87 1.83 13.92
N GLY A 14 0.09 2.44 14.63
CA GLY A 14 0.92 1.79 15.63
C GLY A 14 2.24 1.26 15.08
N TRP A 15 3.08 0.68 15.94
CA TRP A 15 4.46 0.28 15.62
C TRP A 15 4.58 -0.76 14.49
N VAL A 16 3.58 -1.63 14.36
CA VAL A 16 3.48 -2.62 13.28
C VAL A 16 2.38 -2.26 12.27
N GLY A 17 1.91 -1.02 12.27
CA GLY A 17 0.97 -0.50 11.29
C GLY A 17 1.64 -0.19 9.95
N THR A 18 0.85 -0.16 8.88
CA THR A 18 1.39 0.12 7.53
C THR A 18 2.10 1.46 7.46
N GLU A 19 1.65 2.49 8.19
CA GLU A 19 2.27 3.82 8.18
C GLU A 19 3.71 3.78 8.72
N ALA A 20 3.90 3.19 9.89
CA ALA A 20 5.22 3.10 10.51
C ALA A 20 6.16 2.17 9.73
N LEU A 21 5.67 1.00 9.31
CA LEU A 21 6.49 0.01 8.61
C LEU A 21 6.88 0.48 7.20
N ASN A 22 5.97 1.09 6.44
CA ASN A 22 6.29 1.65 5.12
C ASN A 22 7.35 2.74 5.21
N GLY A 23 7.20 3.68 6.16
CA GLY A 23 8.21 4.72 6.37
C GLY A 23 9.57 4.17 6.80
N CYS A 24 9.59 3.15 7.67
CA CYS A 24 10.82 2.49 8.10
C CYS A 24 11.52 1.80 6.92
N ILE A 25 10.80 1.04 6.09
CA ILE A 25 11.36 0.33 4.93
C ILE A 25 11.86 1.34 3.90
N GLN A 26 11.08 2.37 3.58
CA GLN A 26 11.48 3.42 2.64
C GLN A 26 12.78 4.10 3.08
N ASN A 27 12.90 4.48 4.36
CA ASN A 27 14.13 5.08 4.89
C ASN A 27 15.33 4.13 4.83
N LEU A 28 15.14 2.83 4.97
CA LEU A 28 16.20 1.84 4.83
C LEU A 28 16.65 1.68 3.37
N LEU A 29 15.74 1.78 2.42
CA LEU A 29 16.03 1.64 0.99
C LEU A 29 16.62 2.93 0.39
N HIS A 30 16.22 4.10 0.90
CA HIS A 30 16.62 5.42 0.39
C HIS A 30 17.26 6.30 1.48
N PRO A 31 18.34 5.84 2.15
CA PRO A 31 18.85 6.51 3.36
C PRO A 31 19.43 7.90 3.12
N SER A 32 19.82 8.22 1.89
CA SER A 32 20.50 9.49 1.52
C SER A 32 20.01 10.06 0.19
N SER A 33 18.97 9.52 -0.41
CA SER A 33 18.46 10.01 -1.68
C SER A 33 17.83 11.39 -1.51
N LYS A 34 18.20 12.31 -2.40
CA LYS A 34 17.59 13.64 -2.51
C LYS A 34 16.63 13.73 -3.70
N ASP A 35 16.61 12.70 -4.54
CA ASP A 35 15.78 12.62 -5.74
C ASP A 35 14.45 11.97 -5.36
N TYR A 36 13.47 12.79 -5.00
CA TYR A 36 12.13 12.39 -4.65
C TYR A 36 11.10 13.41 -5.15
N THR A 37 9.87 12.97 -5.29
CA THR A 37 8.71 13.88 -5.43
C THR A 37 7.87 13.85 -4.16
N GLU A 38 7.26 14.98 -3.81
CA GLU A 38 6.31 15.06 -2.69
C GLU A 38 4.89 14.99 -3.25
N VAL A 39 4.14 13.98 -2.79
CA VAL A 39 2.74 13.79 -3.14
C VAL A 39 1.86 14.17 -1.96
N GLU A 40 0.95 15.11 -2.17
CA GLU A 40 -0.01 15.52 -1.16
C GLU A 40 -0.99 14.37 -0.85
N ARG A 41 -1.16 14.06 0.43
CA ARG A 41 -2.16 13.09 0.88
C ARG A 41 -3.51 13.75 1.12
N HIS A 42 -4.57 13.06 0.71
CA HIS A 42 -5.93 13.43 1.13
C HIS A 42 -6.12 13.11 2.61
N LYS A 43 -5.65 13.98 3.49
CA LYS A 43 -6.02 13.96 4.89
C LYS A 43 -6.54 15.33 5.29
N TRP A 44 -7.46 15.33 6.24
CA TRP A 44 -8.08 16.53 6.86
C TRP A 44 -7.07 17.40 7.65
N VAL A 45 -5.77 17.21 7.43
CA VAL A 45 -4.67 17.90 8.07
C VAL A 45 -3.88 18.61 6.97
N ASP A 46 -3.74 19.92 7.10
CA ASP A 46 -2.92 20.73 6.20
C ASP A 46 -1.48 20.20 6.15
N GLN A 47 -0.94 20.06 4.92
CA GLN A 47 0.46 19.73 4.63
C GLN A 47 0.89 18.30 5.00
N ASP A 48 0.05 17.29 4.80
CA ASP A 48 0.47 15.88 4.86
C ASP A 48 0.99 15.43 3.49
N TYR A 49 2.31 15.43 3.31
CA TYR A 49 2.97 14.95 2.09
C TYR A 49 3.67 13.62 2.33
N ILE A 50 3.64 12.76 1.32
CA ILE A 50 4.45 11.55 1.27
C ILE A 50 5.56 11.74 0.23
N ARG A 51 6.78 11.37 0.57
CA ARG A 51 7.87 11.31 -0.39
C ARG A 51 7.78 10.02 -1.18
N MET A 52 7.98 10.14 -2.48
CA MET A 52 8.02 9.02 -3.41
C MET A 52 9.38 9.02 -4.09
N TYR A 53 10.02 7.85 -4.16
CA TYR A 53 11.33 7.64 -4.78
C TYR A 53 11.19 6.62 -5.91
N GLU A 54 12.09 6.70 -6.89
CA GLU A 54 12.23 5.60 -7.86
C GLU A 54 12.57 4.30 -7.14
N GLY A 55 11.91 3.22 -7.52
CA GLY A 55 11.99 1.92 -6.86
C GLY A 55 11.00 1.71 -5.71
N ASP A 56 10.27 2.73 -5.26
CA ASP A 56 9.22 2.55 -4.25
C ASP A 56 8.13 1.63 -4.74
N LYS A 57 7.72 0.70 -3.88
CA LYS A 57 6.51 -0.09 -4.11
C LYS A 57 5.28 0.71 -3.69
N VAL A 58 4.34 0.85 -4.61
CA VAL A 58 3.14 1.68 -4.44
C VAL A 58 1.86 0.91 -4.73
N ILE A 59 0.74 1.43 -4.22
CA ILE A 59 -0.61 0.95 -4.47
C ILE A 59 -1.51 2.12 -4.85
N TYR A 60 -2.38 1.91 -5.83
CA TYR A 60 -3.44 2.86 -6.16
C TYR A 60 -4.64 2.63 -5.24
N THR A 61 -5.19 3.69 -4.65
CA THR A 61 -6.17 3.57 -3.56
C THR A 61 -7.61 3.85 -3.96
N THR A 62 -7.83 4.26 -5.20
CA THR A 62 -9.16 4.54 -5.79
C THR A 62 -9.26 3.97 -7.20
N ASN A 63 -10.44 3.97 -7.79
CA ASN A 63 -10.60 3.66 -9.20
C ASN A 63 -10.44 4.94 -10.02
N ASN A 64 -9.58 4.91 -11.03
CA ASN A 64 -9.40 6.00 -12.00
C ASN A 64 -9.59 5.44 -13.41
N TYR A 65 -10.81 5.56 -13.92
CA TYR A 65 -11.18 5.01 -15.22
C TYR A 65 -10.43 5.64 -16.39
N PRO A 66 -10.20 6.97 -16.44
CA PRO A 66 -9.40 7.59 -17.49
C PRO A 66 -7.96 7.10 -17.58
N LEU A 67 -7.35 6.74 -16.45
CA LEU A 67 -6.00 6.15 -16.39
C LEU A 67 -6.04 4.61 -16.46
N GLU A 68 -7.22 4.02 -16.52
CA GLU A 68 -7.43 2.56 -16.53
C GLU A 68 -6.72 1.86 -15.36
N VAL A 69 -6.70 2.51 -14.18
CA VAL A 69 -6.12 1.95 -12.96
C VAL A 69 -7.19 1.81 -11.88
N PHE A 70 -7.10 0.70 -11.14
CA PHE A 70 -8.12 0.33 -10.17
C PHE A 70 -7.58 0.27 -8.74
N ASN A 71 -8.48 0.47 -7.79
CA ASN A 71 -8.15 0.37 -6.37
C ASN A 71 -7.57 -1.00 -6.02
N GLY A 72 -6.38 -0.99 -5.43
CA GLY A 72 -5.65 -2.19 -5.05
C GLY A 72 -4.57 -2.61 -6.04
N GLU A 73 -4.51 -2.04 -7.24
CA GLU A 73 -3.39 -2.30 -8.15
C GLU A 73 -2.08 -1.81 -7.55
N THR A 74 -1.06 -2.65 -7.60
CA THR A 74 0.27 -2.38 -7.05
C THR A 74 1.31 -2.34 -8.15
N GLY A 75 2.31 -1.50 -7.95
CA GLY A 75 3.42 -1.38 -8.89
C GLY A 75 4.69 -0.88 -8.21
N VAL A 76 5.69 -0.60 -9.02
CA VAL A 76 6.96 -0.01 -8.60
C VAL A 76 7.17 1.29 -9.38
N ILE A 77 7.54 2.36 -8.69
CA ILE A 77 7.89 3.62 -9.36
C ILE A 77 9.11 3.39 -10.22
N LYS A 78 8.96 3.56 -11.52
CA LYS A 78 10.00 3.40 -12.53
C LYS A 78 10.79 4.67 -12.71
N SER A 79 10.09 5.81 -12.77
CA SER A 79 10.72 7.13 -12.93
C SER A 79 9.87 8.25 -12.33
N LEU A 80 10.57 9.29 -11.88
CA LEU A 80 10.04 10.59 -11.52
C LEU A 80 10.40 11.56 -12.66
N ASN A 81 9.40 12.00 -13.42
CA ASN A 81 9.64 12.72 -14.68
C ASN A 81 9.78 14.24 -14.47
N ALA A 82 10.42 14.92 -15.44
CA ALA A 82 10.67 16.36 -15.37
C ALA A 82 9.39 17.23 -15.37
N ASP A 83 8.29 16.70 -15.91
CA ASP A 83 6.95 17.31 -15.87
C ASP A 83 6.19 17.00 -14.57
N ALA A 84 6.89 16.44 -13.57
CA ALA A 84 6.37 15.98 -12.31
C ALA A 84 5.35 14.81 -12.40
N SER A 85 5.22 14.16 -13.56
CA SER A 85 4.49 12.89 -13.65
C SER A 85 5.28 11.75 -13.01
N ILE A 86 4.59 10.72 -12.58
CA ILE A 86 5.17 9.51 -11.97
C ILE A 86 4.86 8.32 -12.87
N THR A 87 5.90 7.65 -13.39
CA THR A 87 5.71 6.41 -14.13
C THR A 87 5.80 5.22 -13.19
N VAL A 88 4.76 4.39 -13.17
CA VAL A 88 4.66 3.18 -12.35
C VAL A 88 4.63 1.96 -13.25
N ASP A 89 5.51 1.00 -12.98
CA ASP A 89 5.49 -0.34 -13.57
C ASP A 89 4.52 -1.22 -12.77
N LEU A 90 3.40 -1.61 -13.37
CA LEU A 90 2.39 -2.50 -12.78
C LEU A 90 2.69 -3.98 -13.02
N GLY A 91 3.75 -4.29 -13.77
CA GLY A 91 4.19 -5.65 -14.10
C GLY A 91 3.69 -6.14 -15.46
N ASP A 92 2.48 -5.82 -15.85
CA ASP A 92 1.87 -6.12 -17.16
C ASP A 92 1.88 -4.90 -18.09
N ARG A 93 1.93 -3.70 -17.53
CA ARG A 93 1.97 -2.41 -18.24
C ARG A 93 2.65 -1.34 -17.40
N GLU A 94 3.03 -0.26 -18.07
CA GLU A 94 3.46 0.98 -17.42
C GLU A 94 2.31 1.99 -17.40
N LEU A 95 2.23 2.76 -16.32
CA LEU A 95 1.22 3.77 -16.08
C LEU A 95 1.89 5.11 -15.78
N ASP A 96 1.62 6.13 -16.61
CA ASP A 96 2.04 7.49 -16.33
C ASP A 96 0.94 8.24 -15.56
N ILE A 97 1.26 8.70 -14.36
CA ILE A 97 0.34 9.39 -13.46
C ILE A 97 0.69 10.88 -13.45
N PRO A 98 -0.08 11.73 -14.12
CA PRO A 98 0.18 13.16 -14.19
C PRO A 98 -0.17 13.86 -12.86
N VAL A 99 0.36 15.07 -12.65
CA VAL A 99 -0.01 15.94 -11.52
C VAL A 99 -1.44 16.45 -11.66
N SER A 100 -1.89 16.64 -12.90
CA SER A 100 -3.22 17.16 -13.21
C SER A 100 -3.86 16.36 -14.33
N LEU A 101 -5.06 15.89 -14.10
CA LEU A 101 -5.88 15.16 -15.07
C LEU A 101 -7.21 15.90 -15.24
N GLU A 102 -7.54 16.21 -16.50
CA GLU A 102 -8.82 16.81 -16.85
C GLU A 102 -9.93 15.75 -16.83
N MET A 103 -11.01 16.08 -16.17
CA MET A 103 -12.19 15.24 -16.04
C MET A 103 -13.42 15.98 -16.56
N GLU A 104 -14.32 15.24 -17.18
CA GLU A 104 -15.61 15.77 -17.61
C GLU A 104 -16.72 15.42 -16.62
N GLY A 105 -17.53 16.39 -16.24
CA GLY A 105 -18.63 16.23 -15.31
C GLY A 105 -19.89 17.02 -15.68
N ARG A 106 -20.97 16.85 -14.94
CA ARG A 106 -22.27 17.50 -15.22
C ARG A 106 -22.23 19.04 -15.27
N GLY A 107 -21.18 19.67 -14.70
CA GLY A 107 -20.99 21.12 -14.66
C GLY A 107 -19.91 21.63 -15.62
N GLY A 108 -19.34 20.78 -16.48
CA GLY A 108 -18.21 21.09 -17.36
C GLY A 108 -16.94 20.34 -16.97
N HIS A 109 -15.79 20.85 -17.41
CA HIS A 109 -14.48 20.27 -17.14
C HIS A 109 -13.98 20.69 -15.75
N TYR A 110 -13.32 19.76 -15.04
CA TYR A 110 -12.62 20.00 -13.78
C TYR A 110 -11.32 19.21 -13.74
N TYR A 111 -10.39 19.61 -12.89
CA TYR A 111 -9.08 18.97 -12.79
C TYR A 111 -8.93 18.25 -11.46
N ILE A 112 -8.34 17.08 -11.49
CA ILE A 112 -7.94 16.29 -10.30
C ILE A 112 -6.44 16.07 -10.30
N ASN A 113 -5.86 15.81 -9.14
CA ASN A 113 -4.49 15.30 -9.00
C ASN A 113 -4.54 13.81 -8.70
N PRO A 114 -4.33 12.92 -9.70
CA PRO A 114 -4.42 11.47 -9.50
C PRO A 114 -3.26 10.90 -8.68
N GLN A 115 -2.15 11.62 -8.51
CA GLN A 115 -1.04 11.19 -7.66
C GLN A 115 -1.44 11.09 -6.19
N LYS A 116 -2.44 11.85 -5.74
CA LYS A 116 -2.98 11.79 -4.36
C LYS A 116 -3.53 10.42 -3.97
N ASP A 117 -3.85 9.61 -4.97
CA ASP A 117 -4.36 8.25 -4.79
C ASP A 117 -3.26 7.18 -4.71
N LEU A 118 -1.98 7.57 -4.84
CA LEU A 118 -0.85 6.70 -4.58
C LEU A 118 -0.54 6.61 -3.08
N ASP A 119 -0.22 5.41 -2.61
CA ASP A 119 0.29 5.16 -1.26
C ASP A 119 1.44 4.16 -1.32
N LEU A 120 2.33 4.18 -0.32
CA LEU A 120 3.38 3.16 -0.21
C LEU A 120 2.76 1.78 0.06
N ALA A 121 3.34 0.74 -0.55
CA ALA A 121 2.82 -0.62 -0.51
C ALA A 121 3.85 -1.69 -0.17
N TYR A 122 4.97 -1.36 0.45
CA TYR A 122 5.86 -2.36 1.03
C TYR A 122 5.11 -3.23 2.02
N VAL A 123 4.26 -2.59 2.84
CA VAL A 123 3.34 -3.23 3.77
C VAL A 123 1.92 -2.72 3.52
N ILE A 124 0.97 -3.62 3.34
CA ILE A 124 -0.45 -3.32 3.18
C ILE A 124 -1.28 -3.94 4.30
N THR A 125 -2.51 -3.46 4.48
CA THR A 125 -3.41 -4.08 5.46
C THR A 125 -4.00 -5.39 4.93
N THR A 126 -4.40 -6.29 5.83
CA THR A 126 -5.15 -7.51 5.50
C THR A 126 -6.36 -7.20 4.63
N HIS A 127 -7.05 -6.08 4.89
CA HIS A 127 -8.21 -5.65 4.11
C HIS A 127 -7.81 -5.28 2.65
N LYS A 128 -6.74 -4.51 2.48
CA LYS A 128 -6.24 -4.13 1.14
C LYS A 128 -5.69 -5.32 0.35
N SER A 129 -5.28 -6.41 1.01
CA SER A 129 -4.79 -7.61 0.34
C SER A 129 -5.89 -8.53 -0.19
N GLN A 130 -7.16 -8.26 0.15
CA GLN A 130 -8.29 -9.08 -0.32
C GLN A 130 -8.40 -9.02 -1.85
N GLY A 131 -8.58 -10.19 -2.46
CA GLY A 131 -8.66 -10.31 -3.92
C GLY A 131 -7.31 -10.43 -4.64
N SER A 132 -6.20 -10.12 -3.97
CA SER A 132 -4.85 -10.26 -4.54
C SER A 132 -4.19 -11.56 -4.08
N GLU A 133 -3.23 -12.03 -4.87
CA GLU A 133 -2.40 -13.20 -4.55
C GLU A 133 -0.92 -12.86 -4.76
N TYR A 134 -0.05 -13.42 -3.93
CA TYR A 134 1.39 -13.17 -3.95
C TYR A 134 2.14 -14.50 -3.85
N ASP A 135 3.33 -14.58 -4.42
CA ASP A 135 4.15 -15.79 -4.29
C ASP A 135 4.52 -16.02 -2.82
N ARG A 136 4.93 -14.95 -2.15
CA ARG A 136 5.30 -15.00 -0.73
C ARG A 136 4.63 -13.91 0.06
N VAL A 137 4.14 -14.25 1.23
CA VAL A 137 3.53 -13.32 2.19
C VAL A 137 4.32 -13.32 3.49
N CYS A 138 4.62 -12.12 3.99
CA CYS A 138 5.11 -11.93 5.36
C CYS A 138 4.01 -11.25 6.18
N TYR A 139 3.38 -11.98 7.09
CA TYR A 139 2.33 -11.44 7.95
C TYR A 139 2.90 -10.99 9.28
N ILE A 140 2.77 -9.70 9.58
CA ILE A 140 3.34 -9.06 10.78
C ILE A 140 2.19 -8.65 11.71
N MET A 141 2.19 -9.15 12.94
CA MET A 141 1.18 -8.82 13.94
C MET A 141 1.75 -8.81 15.35
N ASN A 142 1.17 -7.94 16.20
CA ASN A 142 1.46 -7.91 17.63
C ASN A 142 0.21 -7.58 18.45
N SER A 143 0.32 -7.66 19.76
CA SER A 143 -0.80 -7.50 20.70
C SER A 143 -1.30 -6.05 20.87
N SER A 144 -0.64 -5.03 20.29
CA SER A 144 -1.00 -3.62 20.48
C SER A 144 -2.40 -3.26 19.96
N ARG A 145 -2.92 -4.02 18.98
CA ARG A 145 -4.26 -3.87 18.41
C ARG A 145 -5.03 -5.19 18.47
N SER A 146 -5.18 -5.67 19.69
CA SER A 146 -5.67 -7.03 19.98
C SER A 146 -7.06 -7.36 19.42
N TRP A 147 -7.93 -6.38 19.16
CA TRP A 147 -9.24 -6.62 18.53
C TRP A 147 -9.15 -7.02 17.06
N LEU A 148 -8.09 -6.64 16.35
CA LEU A 148 -7.83 -7.06 14.97
C LEU A 148 -7.23 -8.46 14.89
N LEU A 149 -6.73 -9.01 16.00
CA LEU A 149 -6.16 -10.35 16.07
C LEU A 149 -7.29 -11.37 16.23
N ASN A 150 -7.71 -11.92 15.10
CA ASN A 150 -8.75 -12.94 15.03
C ASN A 150 -8.48 -13.92 13.89
N ARG A 151 -9.16 -15.06 13.92
CA ARG A 151 -9.00 -16.14 12.94
C ARG A 151 -9.28 -15.68 11.50
N LYS A 152 -10.26 -14.79 11.30
CA LYS A 152 -10.62 -14.29 9.98
C LYS A 152 -9.46 -13.48 9.35
N ASN A 153 -8.86 -12.55 10.11
CA ASN A 153 -7.73 -11.76 9.62
C ASN A 153 -6.51 -12.62 9.34
N LEU A 154 -6.17 -13.55 10.25
CA LEU A 154 -5.06 -14.48 10.03
C LEU A 154 -5.29 -15.32 8.77
N TYR A 155 -6.47 -15.93 8.65
CA TYR A 155 -6.83 -16.74 7.48
C TYR A 155 -6.75 -15.94 6.18
N THR A 156 -7.33 -14.73 6.16
CA THR A 156 -7.29 -13.85 4.99
C THR A 156 -5.86 -13.55 4.57
N ALA A 157 -4.97 -13.22 5.52
CA ALA A 157 -3.57 -12.91 5.22
C ALA A 157 -2.80 -14.13 4.69
N VAL A 158 -2.91 -15.28 5.35
CA VAL A 158 -2.12 -16.48 4.97
C VAL A 158 -2.58 -17.06 3.64
N THR A 159 -3.87 -16.96 3.31
CA THR A 159 -4.41 -17.42 2.03
C THR A 159 -4.07 -16.52 0.83
N ARG A 160 -3.37 -15.42 1.06
CA ARG A 160 -2.84 -14.58 -0.04
C ARG A 160 -1.56 -15.14 -0.63
N ALA A 161 -0.88 -16.05 0.06
CA ALA A 161 0.36 -16.65 -0.42
C ALA A 161 0.08 -17.87 -1.30
N LYS A 162 0.78 -17.94 -2.45
CA LYS A 162 0.80 -19.13 -3.32
C LYS A 162 1.79 -20.15 -2.84
N ASP A 163 3.02 -19.71 -2.46
CA ASP A 163 4.13 -20.60 -2.17
C ASP A 163 4.49 -20.61 -0.69
N HIS A 164 4.75 -19.44 -0.09
CA HIS A 164 5.32 -19.35 1.24
C HIS A 164 4.65 -18.27 2.09
N VAL A 165 4.47 -18.60 3.38
CA VAL A 165 4.03 -17.64 4.41
C VAL A 165 5.07 -17.57 5.52
N HIS A 166 5.48 -16.35 5.86
CA HIS A 166 6.23 -16.05 7.07
C HIS A 166 5.32 -15.27 8.02
N ILE A 167 5.27 -15.69 9.30
CA ILE A 167 4.50 -14.98 10.32
C ILE A 167 5.47 -14.43 11.36
N ILE A 168 5.52 -13.10 11.48
CA ILE A 168 6.30 -12.39 12.50
C ILE A 168 5.33 -11.95 13.60
N THR A 169 5.44 -12.55 14.78
CA THR A 169 4.49 -12.32 15.85
C THR A 169 5.06 -12.72 17.22
N ASP A 170 4.43 -12.26 18.28
CA ASP A 170 4.60 -12.81 19.63
C ASP A 170 3.61 -13.96 19.88
N GLN A 171 3.96 -14.84 20.84
CA GLN A 171 3.16 -16.02 21.17
C GLN A 171 1.71 -15.69 21.58
N LYS A 172 1.51 -14.58 22.32
CA LYS A 172 0.20 -14.14 22.77
C LYS A 172 -0.68 -13.71 21.59
N SER A 173 -0.11 -12.98 20.65
CA SER A 173 -0.80 -12.54 19.43
C SER A 173 -1.19 -13.71 18.54
N LEU A 174 -0.29 -14.67 18.36
CA LEU A 174 -0.56 -15.89 17.60
C LEU A 174 -1.70 -16.70 18.22
N SER A 175 -1.62 -17.00 19.52
CA SER A 175 -2.66 -17.72 20.25
C SER A 175 -4.01 -17.01 20.11
N ARG A 176 -4.04 -15.68 20.28
CA ARG A 176 -5.28 -14.91 20.13
C ARG A 176 -5.85 -15.01 18.73
N SER A 177 -5.01 -14.91 17.71
CA SER A 177 -5.44 -15.00 16.29
C SER A 177 -5.98 -16.38 15.92
N LEU A 178 -5.51 -17.44 16.58
CA LEU A 178 -5.99 -18.80 16.35
C LEU A 178 -7.33 -19.10 17.03
N TYR A 179 -7.54 -18.57 18.23
CA TYR A 179 -8.69 -18.94 19.07
C TYR A 179 -9.83 -17.93 19.07
N LYS A 180 -9.55 -16.63 18.83
CA LYS A 180 -10.60 -15.62 18.76
C LYS A 180 -11.35 -15.71 17.44
N GLN A 181 -12.66 -15.97 17.51
CA GLN A 181 -13.54 -15.80 16.35
C GLN A 181 -13.68 -14.30 16.05
N GLY A 182 -13.74 -13.94 14.76
CA GLY A 182 -14.06 -12.58 14.37
C GLY A 182 -15.48 -12.22 14.82
N ASP A 183 -15.64 -11.00 15.31
CA ASP A 183 -17.00 -10.49 15.58
C ASP A 183 -17.80 -10.50 14.27
N LYS A 184 -19.08 -10.93 14.37
CA LYS A 184 -20.02 -11.00 13.26
C LYS A 184 -20.45 -9.61 12.82
#